data_44141d7ab35d2e6da37fc77deb4f5eb5
#
_entry.id   44141d7ab35d2e6da37fc77deb4f5eb5
#
_cell.length_a   1.000
_cell.length_b   1.000
_cell.length_c   1.000
_cell.angle_alpha   90.00
_cell.angle_beta   90.00
_cell.angle_gamma   90.00
#
_symmetry.space_group_name_H-M   'P 1'
#
loop_
_entity.id
_entity.type
_entity.pdbx_description
1 polymer ?
#
loop_
_entity_poly.entity_id
_entity_poly.type
_entity_poly.pdbx_seq_one_letter_code
_entity_poly.pdbx_strand_id
1 'polypeptide(L)'
;RRNHKTLVETGVARGKKKFIFFRKINWLDGMSTLIFSDYANFVNGHLYSCDIDNKNINSAKKFTKKNSNFITFIKDDSLNFLKNFEKKIDFLYLDSLDGQFPNASEHQLNEIKLAVKNLHEKSLVLLDDKGQKTKLSIDYMINNNFKIINETKQQVLLSY
;
A
#
# COMPACT_ATOMS: atom_id res chain seq x y z
N ARG A 1 5.18 -6.13 21.00
CA ARG A 1 5.31 -6.19 19.52
C ARG A 1 3.93 -6.33 18.90
N ARG A 2 3.52 -5.39 18.04
CA ARG A 2 2.31 -5.55 17.23
C ARG A 2 2.57 -6.63 16.17
N ASN A 3 1.69 -7.62 16.06
CA ASN A 3 1.80 -8.71 15.08
C ASN A 3 0.77 -8.46 13.98
N HIS A 4 1.12 -7.64 12.99
CA HIS A 4 0.25 -7.29 11.88
C HIS A 4 0.25 -8.43 10.86
N LYS A 5 -0.84 -9.17 10.74
CA LYS A 5 -0.96 -10.35 9.90
C LYS A 5 -1.70 -10.10 8.58
N THR A 6 -2.64 -9.17 8.56
CA THR A 6 -3.38 -8.81 7.34
C THR A 6 -2.84 -7.47 6.82
N LEU A 7 -2.06 -7.55 5.75
CA LEU A 7 -1.50 -6.39 5.08
C LEU A 7 -2.27 -6.13 3.78
N VAL A 8 -2.55 -4.87 3.50
CA VAL A 8 -3.20 -4.43 2.26
C VAL A 8 -2.35 -3.34 1.61
N GLU A 9 -2.11 -3.46 0.32
CA GLU A 9 -1.38 -2.50 -0.50
C GLU A 9 -2.20 -2.14 -1.73
N THR A 10 -2.34 -0.85 -2.02
CA THR A 10 -2.83 -0.34 -3.30
C THR A 10 -1.70 0.34 -4.05
N GLY A 11 -1.51 -0.03 -5.32
CA GLY A 11 -0.31 0.30 -6.08
C GLY A 11 0.80 -0.72 -5.84
N VAL A 12 1.02 -1.58 -6.82
CA VAL A 12 2.06 -2.63 -6.75
C VAL A 12 3.41 -2.05 -7.16
N ALA A 13 4.45 -2.37 -6.39
CA ALA A 13 5.82 -1.97 -6.70
C ALA A 13 6.24 -2.42 -8.11
N ARG A 14 6.64 -1.48 -8.95
CA ARG A 14 7.05 -1.71 -10.35
C ARG A 14 8.44 -2.33 -10.48
N GLY A 15 9.32 -2.03 -9.57
CA GLY A 15 10.53 -2.77 -9.19
C GLY A 15 11.67 -2.86 -10.19
N LYS A 16 11.59 -2.37 -11.45
CA LYS A 16 12.66 -2.57 -12.44
C LYS A 16 12.83 -1.40 -13.40
N LYS A 17 14.03 -0.79 -13.44
CA LYS A 17 14.52 -0.01 -14.58
C LYS A 17 15.27 -0.91 -15.56
N LYS A 18 15.01 -0.75 -16.87
CA LYS A 18 15.90 -1.25 -17.93
C LYS A 18 17.19 -0.42 -17.92
N PHE A 19 18.32 -1.08 -17.71
CA PHE A 19 19.63 -0.49 -17.96
C PHE A 19 20.32 -1.32 -19.05
N ILE A 20 20.33 -0.78 -20.25
CA ILE A 20 20.93 -1.33 -21.51
C ILE A 20 20.68 -2.84 -21.71
N PHE A 21 21.42 -3.73 -21.07
CA PHE A 21 21.30 -5.20 -21.19
C PHE A 21 20.95 -5.93 -19.89
N PHE A 22 20.84 -5.21 -18.73
CA PHE A 22 20.58 -5.80 -17.44
C PHE A 22 19.35 -5.19 -16.77
N ARG A 23 18.51 -6.02 -16.13
CA ARG A 23 17.41 -5.57 -15.28
C ARG A 23 17.94 -5.40 -13.86
N LYS A 24 18.10 -4.16 -13.40
CA LYS A 24 18.49 -3.84 -12.02
C LYS A 24 17.23 -3.58 -11.19
N ILE A 25 17.24 -4.09 -9.94
CA ILE A 25 16.22 -3.70 -8.95
C ILE A 25 16.34 -2.21 -8.72
N ASN A 26 15.24 -1.49 -8.83
CA ASN A 26 15.19 -0.05 -8.61
C ASN A 26 14.56 0.23 -7.23
N TRP A 27 15.39 0.35 -6.22
CA TRP A 27 14.93 0.70 -4.87
C TRP A 27 14.30 2.09 -4.77
N LEU A 28 14.59 2.99 -5.70
CA LEU A 28 14.03 4.35 -5.76
C LEU A 28 12.60 4.38 -6.32
N ASP A 29 12.18 3.34 -7.02
CA ASP A 29 10.84 3.20 -7.61
C ASP A 29 9.96 2.29 -6.76
N GLY A 30 10.24 2.24 -5.47
CA GLY A 30 9.53 1.46 -4.48
C GLY A 30 9.68 -0.05 -4.64
N MET A 31 10.02 -0.70 -3.55
CA MET A 31 10.01 -2.16 -3.41
C MET A 31 9.05 -2.57 -2.28
N SER A 32 8.00 -1.76 -2.08
CA SER A 32 7.00 -1.94 -1.02
C SER A 32 6.44 -3.36 -1.00
N THR A 33 5.98 -3.85 -2.15
CA THR A 33 5.43 -5.21 -2.29
C THR A 33 6.42 -6.31 -1.85
N LEU A 34 7.72 -6.15 -2.14
CA LEU A 34 8.74 -7.11 -1.68
C LEU A 34 8.90 -7.02 -0.15
N ILE A 35 9.05 -5.82 0.39
CA ILE A 35 9.24 -5.59 1.82
C ILE A 35 8.03 -6.13 2.60
N PHE A 36 6.82 -5.82 2.15
CA PHE A 36 5.59 -6.25 2.84
C PHE A 36 5.37 -7.76 2.71
N SER A 37 5.71 -8.37 1.57
CA SER A 37 5.63 -9.82 1.42
C SER A 37 6.69 -10.56 2.26
N ASP A 38 7.90 -10.01 2.41
CA ASP A 38 8.92 -10.54 3.33
C ASP A 38 8.44 -10.46 4.79
N TYR A 39 7.83 -9.34 5.16
CA TYR A 39 7.24 -9.19 6.50
C TYR A 39 6.05 -10.15 6.70
N ALA A 40 5.14 -10.28 5.73
CA ALA A 40 4.03 -11.22 5.80
C ALA A 40 4.51 -12.66 6.03
N ASN A 41 5.54 -13.10 5.31
CA ASN A 41 6.19 -14.38 5.53
C ASN A 41 6.76 -14.51 6.96
N PHE A 42 7.49 -13.50 7.42
CA PHE A 42 8.12 -13.50 8.74
C PHE A 42 7.09 -13.64 9.90
N VAL A 43 5.92 -12.98 9.80
CA VAL A 43 4.88 -13.03 10.84
C VAL A 43 3.84 -14.12 10.63
N ASN A 44 4.00 -14.94 9.59
CA ASN A 44 2.98 -15.90 9.13
C ASN A 44 1.62 -15.23 8.93
N GLY A 45 1.65 -14.08 8.23
CA GLY A 45 0.52 -13.25 7.83
C GLY A 45 0.26 -13.35 6.34
N HIS A 46 -0.45 -12.37 5.76
CA HIS A 46 -0.77 -12.34 4.34
C HIS A 46 -0.86 -10.92 3.80
N LEU A 47 -0.26 -10.68 2.63
CA LEU A 47 -0.33 -9.44 1.87
C LEU A 47 -1.38 -9.57 0.75
N TYR A 48 -2.31 -8.63 0.70
CA TYR A 48 -3.24 -8.41 -0.42
C TYR A 48 -2.78 -7.16 -1.17
N SER A 49 -2.26 -7.33 -2.40
CA SER A 49 -1.67 -6.25 -3.19
C SER A 49 -2.47 -6.03 -4.46
N CYS A 50 -3.06 -4.85 -4.62
CA CYS A 50 -3.95 -4.48 -5.72
C CYS A 50 -3.29 -3.51 -6.68
N ASP A 51 -3.43 -3.76 -7.98
CA ASP A 51 -3.02 -2.84 -9.04
C ASP A 51 -3.94 -2.99 -10.27
N ILE A 52 -4.23 -1.90 -10.93
CA ILE A 52 -5.02 -1.88 -12.15
C ILE A 52 -4.23 -2.42 -13.36
N ASP A 53 -2.90 -2.30 -13.37
CA ASP A 53 -2.04 -2.75 -14.47
C ASP A 53 -1.45 -4.14 -14.22
N ASN A 54 -1.90 -5.09 -15.03
CA ASN A 54 -1.38 -6.45 -15.00
C ASN A 54 0.13 -6.55 -15.28
N LYS A 55 0.73 -5.56 -15.94
CA LYS A 55 2.20 -5.53 -16.17
C LYS A 55 2.95 -5.31 -14.85
N ASN A 56 2.44 -4.42 -13.98
CA ASN A 56 2.99 -4.17 -12.65
C ASN A 56 2.90 -5.44 -11.81
N ILE A 57 1.72 -6.06 -11.74
CA ILE A 57 1.49 -7.33 -11.04
C ILE A 57 2.46 -8.42 -11.53
N ASN A 58 2.58 -8.60 -12.85
CA ASN A 58 3.49 -9.61 -13.41
C ASN A 58 4.97 -9.29 -13.14
N SER A 59 5.33 -8.03 -13.01
CA SER A 59 6.66 -7.63 -12.58
C SER A 59 6.89 -8.00 -11.11
N ALA A 60 5.97 -7.63 -10.23
CA ALA A 60 6.04 -7.90 -8.80
C ALA A 60 6.10 -9.41 -8.50
N LYS A 61 5.29 -10.23 -9.15
CA LYS A 61 5.32 -11.70 -9.01
C LYS A 61 6.71 -12.29 -9.23
N LYS A 62 7.53 -11.69 -10.12
CA LYS A 62 8.89 -12.19 -10.39
C LYS A 62 9.86 -11.99 -9.24
N PHE A 63 9.80 -10.85 -8.56
CA PHE A 63 10.72 -10.57 -7.46
C PHE A 63 10.19 -10.98 -6.09
N THR A 64 8.87 -11.24 -5.96
CA THR A 64 8.27 -11.79 -4.74
C THR A 64 8.08 -13.30 -4.78
N LYS A 65 8.63 -14.00 -5.78
CA LYS A 65 8.43 -15.44 -5.99
C LYS A 65 8.65 -16.30 -4.73
N LYS A 66 9.66 -15.96 -3.93
CA LYS A 66 9.97 -16.68 -2.67
C LYS A 66 8.86 -16.57 -1.61
N ASN A 67 8.00 -15.53 -1.72
CA ASN A 67 6.91 -15.25 -0.78
C ASN A 67 5.53 -15.55 -1.39
N SER A 68 5.45 -16.30 -2.48
CA SER A 68 4.20 -16.52 -3.23
C SER A 68 3.05 -17.07 -2.39
N ASN A 69 3.33 -17.80 -1.31
CA ASN A 69 2.32 -18.34 -0.40
C ASN A 69 1.76 -17.28 0.59
N PHE A 70 2.42 -16.12 0.70
CA PHE A 70 2.08 -15.07 1.65
C PHE A 70 1.55 -13.80 0.97
N ILE A 71 1.27 -13.87 -0.34
CA ILE A 71 0.77 -12.73 -1.11
C ILE A 71 -0.31 -13.15 -2.10
N THR A 72 -1.39 -12.37 -2.14
CA THR A 72 -2.41 -12.43 -3.19
C THR A 72 -2.37 -11.15 -4.01
N PHE A 73 -2.15 -11.28 -5.31
CA PHE A 73 -2.25 -10.17 -6.25
C PHE A 73 -3.67 -10.06 -6.80
N ILE A 74 -4.23 -8.86 -6.73
CA ILE A 74 -5.56 -8.53 -7.22
C ILE A 74 -5.43 -7.54 -8.37
N LYS A 75 -5.96 -7.90 -9.55
CA LYS A 75 -6.07 -6.99 -10.68
C LYS A 75 -7.43 -6.31 -10.62
N ASP A 76 -7.48 -5.11 -10.07
CA ASP A 76 -8.71 -4.33 -9.93
C ASP A 76 -8.38 -2.84 -9.78
N ASP A 77 -9.40 -2.00 -9.89
CA ASP A 77 -9.35 -0.63 -9.39
C ASP A 77 -9.28 -0.64 -7.85
N SER A 78 -8.43 0.20 -7.27
CA SER A 78 -8.18 0.20 -5.83
C SER A 78 -9.43 0.55 -5.01
N LEU A 79 -10.30 1.44 -5.52
CA LEU A 79 -11.56 1.79 -4.84
C LEU A 79 -12.52 0.61 -4.85
N ASN A 80 -12.64 -0.09 -5.98
CA ASN A 80 -13.48 -1.29 -6.08
C ASN A 80 -12.95 -2.41 -5.17
N PHE A 81 -11.66 -2.65 -5.18
CA PHE A 81 -11.00 -3.61 -4.30
C PHE A 81 -11.27 -3.30 -2.82
N LEU A 82 -11.00 -2.07 -2.35
CA LEU A 82 -11.20 -1.69 -0.94
C LEU A 82 -12.68 -1.71 -0.53
N LYS A 83 -13.59 -1.34 -1.44
CA LYS A 83 -15.04 -1.42 -1.22
C LYS A 83 -15.48 -2.86 -0.90
N ASN A 84 -14.92 -3.84 -1.60
CA ASN A 84 -15.29 -5.26 -1.50
C ASN A 84 -14.38 -6.06 -0.55
N PHE A 85 -13.40 -5.42 0.07
CA PHE A 85 -12.51 -6.10 1.02
C PHE A 85 -13.23 -6.28 2.37
N GLU A 86 -13.28 -7.54 2.86
CA GLU A 86 -14.11 -7.89 4.03
C GLU A 86 -13.29 -8.20 5.30
N LYS A 87 -11.97 -8.41 5.16
CA LYS A 87 -11.12 -8.76 6.32
C LYS A 87 -10.73 -7.51 7.11
N LYS A 88 -10.47 -7.70 8.42
CA LYS A 88 -9.81 -6.65 9.21
C LYS A 88 -8.39 -6.43 8.70
N ILE A 89 -7.98 -5.16 8.62
CA ILE A 89 -6.69 -4.73 8.09
C ILE A 89 -5.81 -4.30 9.25
N ASP A 90 -4.68 -4.97 9.42
CA ASP A 90 -3.68 -4.59 10.43
C ASP A 90 -2.74 -3.50 9.91
N PHE A 91 -2.38 -3.56 8.62
CA PHE A 91 -1.52 -2.59 7.96
C PHE A 91 -2.06 -2.26 6.57
N LEU A 92 -2.29 -0.98 6.32
CA LEU A 92 -2.75 -0.44 5.03
C LEU A 92 -1.67 0.47 4.45
N TYR A 93 -1.26 0.22 3.20
CA TYR A 93 -0.38 1.10 2.42
C TYR A 93 -1.09 1.58 1.16
N LEU A 94 -1.13 2.90 0.97
CA LEU A 94 -1.81 3.55 -0.15
C LEU A 94 -0.82 4.27 -1.06
N ASP A 95 -0.64 3.73 -2.26
CA ASP A 95 0.24 4.26 -3.31
C ASP A 95 -0.28 3.98 -4.73
N SER A 96 -1.61 3.96 -4.94
CA SER A 96 -2.23 3.53 -6.19
C SER A 96 -2.12 4.54 -7.34
N LEU A 97 -2.27 5.83 -7.06
CA LEU A 97 -2.24 6.90 -8.06
C LEU A 97 -1.10 7.86 -7.75
N ASP A 98 -0.23 8.11 -8.74
CA ASP A 98 0.93 8.99 -8.58
C ASP A 98 0.50 10.42 -8.20
N GLY A 99 1.20 11.05 -7.25
CA GLY A 99 0.88 12.38 -6.70
C GLY A 99 0.87 13.53 -7.69
N GLN A 100 1.42 13.32 -8.90
CA GLN A 100 1.40 14.30 -9.99
C GLN A 100 0.04 14.45 -10.69
N PHE A 101 -0.90 13.53 -10.48
CA PHE A 101 -2.22 13.63 -11.09
C PHE A 101 -3.13 14.56 -10.27
N PRO A 102 -3.92 15.44 -10.96
CA PRO A 102 -4.76 16.44 -10.27
C PRO A 102 -5.74 15.87 -9.24
N ASN A 103 -6.25 14.65 -9.48
CA ASN A 103 -7.21 13.97 -8.62
C ASN A 103 -6.58 13.01 -7.60
N ALA A 104 -5.25 12.98 -7.46
CA ALA A 104 -4.56 12.03 -6.59
C ALA A 104 -4.98 12.16 -5.12
N SER A 105 -5.19 13.40 -4.64
CA SER A 105 -5.62 13.65 -3.26
C SER A 105 -7.03 13.14 -2.97
N GLU A 106 -7.97 13.38 -3.88
CA GLU A 106 -9.34 12.90 -3.75
C GLU A 106 -9.41 11.37 -3.87
N HIS A 107 -8.62 10.80 -4.78
CA HIS A 107 -8.52 9.36 -4.95
C HIS A 107 -8.07 8.68 -3.66
N GLN A 108 -6.94 9.13 -3.07
CA GLN A 108 -6.41 8.57 -1.84
C GLN A 108 -7.38 8.75 -0.65
N LEU A 109 -8.08 9.92 -0.57
CA LEU A 109 -9.14 10.12 0.42
C LEU A 109 -10.26 9.10 0.27
N ASN A 110 -10.70 8.80 -0.97
CA ASN A 110 -11.74 7.81 -1.23
C ASN A 110 -11.28 6.39 -0.87
N GLU A 111 -10.01 6.04 -1.11
CA GLU A 111 -9.44 4.79 -0.63
C GLU A 111 -9.54 4.67 0.90
N ILE A 112 -9.15 5.71 1.65
CA ILE A 112 -9.28 5.73 3.12
C ILE A 112 -10.72 5.54 3.55
N LYS A 113 -11.68 6.30 2.98
CA LYS A 113 -13.10 6.19 3.33
C LYS A 113 -13.67 4.78 3.12
N LEU A 114 -13.20 4.09 2.09
CA LEU A 114 -13.62 2.72 1.82
C LEU A 114 -12.94 1.69 2.74
N ALA A 115 -11.69 1.94 3.12
CA ALA A 115 -10.92 1.04 3.98
C ALA A 115 -11.26 1.17 5.46
N VAL A 116 -11.74 2.34 5.93
CA VAL A 116 -11.91 2.65 7.36
C VAL A 116 -12.80 1.65 8.11
N LYS A 117 -13.82 1.08 7.45
CA LYS A 117 -14.70 0.04 8.00
C LYS A 117 -13.95 -1.25 8.40
N ASN A 118 -12.79 -1.48 7.80
CA ASN A 118 -11.96 -2.65 8.01
C ASN A 118 -10.78 -2.37 8.96
N LEU A 119 -10.51 -1.10 9.29
CA LEU A 119 -9.49 -0.73 10.25
C LEU A 119 -9.96 -0.97 11.70
N HIS A 120 -9.03 -1.09 12.62
CA HIS A 120 -9.26 -1.27 14.04
C HIS A 120 -8.19 -0.51 14.86
N GLU A 121 -8.35 -0.44 16.17
CA GLU A 121 -7.49 0.34 17.07
C GLU A 121 -5.97 0.06 17.01
N LYS A 122 -5.58 -1.12 16.48
CA LYS A 122 -4.17 -1.51 16.32
C LYS A 122 -3.68 -1.35 14.88
N SER A 123 -4.55 -0.92 13.96
CA SER A 123 -4.19 -0.73 12.56
C SER A 123 -3.16 0.38 12.39
N LEU A 124 -2.28 0.17 11.43
CA LEU A 124 -1.36 1.18 10.92
C LEU A 124 -1.74 1.53 9.49
N VAL A 125 -1.70 2.81 9.15
CA VAL A 125 -1.94 3.31 7.80
C VAL A 125 -0.73 4.12 7.36
N LEU A 126 -0.10 3.68 6.27
CA LEU A 126 1.02 4.35 5.64
C LEU A 126 0.55 4.99 4.33
N LEU A 127 0.69 6.30 4.21
CA LEU A 127 0.38 7.07 3.03
C LEU A 127 1.68 7.45 2.32
N ASP A 128 1.75 7.21 1.01
CA ASP A 128 2.89 7.61 0.18
C ASP A 128 2.66 8.94 -0.53
N ASP A 129 3.72 9.52 -1.11
CA ASP A 129 3.72 10.83 -1.76
C ASP A 129 3.24 11.96 -0.85
N LYS A 130 3.86 12.07 0.35
CA LYS A 130 3.56 13.13 1.31
C LYS A 130 3.56 14.52 0.66
N GLY A 131 2.46 15.26 0.82
CA GLY A 131 2.26 16.60 0.27
C GLY A 131 0.82 16.80 -0.18
N GLN A 132 0.64 17.27 -1.39
CA GLN A 132 -0.72 17.53 -1.93
C GLN A 132 -1.58 16.27 -1.98
N LYS A 133 -1.01 15.12 -2.36
CA LYS A 133 -1.74 13.84 -2.43
C LYS A 133 -2.30 13.43 -1.08
N THR A 134 -1.52 13.52 0.00
CA THR A 134 -1.89 13.00 1.32
C THR A 134 -2.73 13.96 2.17
N LYS A 135 -2.86 15.24 1.78
CA LYS A 135 -3.46 16.28 2.61
C LYS A 135 -4.89 15.94 3.05
N LEU A 136 -5.78 15.66 2.11
CA LEU A 136 -7.18 15.36 2.42
C LEU A 136 -7.33 14.07 3.24
N SER A 137 -6.49 13.07 2.97
CA SER A 137 -6.47 11.80 3.69
C SER A 137 -6.04 11.99 5.15
N ILE A 138 -4.99 12.78 5.41
CA ILE A 138 -4.50 13.09 6.75
C ILE A 138 -5.56 13.86 7.54
N ASP A 139 -6.15 14.92 6.96
CA ASP A 139 -7.18 15.73 7.61
C ASP A 139 -8.40 14.86 7.99
N TYR A 140 -8.84 13.99 7.07
CA TYR A 140 -9.94 13.07 7.33
C TYR A 140 -9.59 12.09 8.46
N MET A 141 -8.41 11.49 8.45
CA MET A 141 -8.00 10.52 9.46
C MET A 141 -7.86 11.16 10.85
N ILE A 142 -7.26 12.36 10.96
CA ILE A 142 -7.14 13.08 12.22
C ILE A 142 -8.53 13.38 12.78
N ASN A 143 -9.49 13.82 11.96
CA ASN A 143 -10.87 14.07 12.37
C ASN A 143 -11.61 12.79 12.79
N ASN A 144 -11.08 11.60 12.45
CA ASN A 144 -11.58 10.29 12.86
C ASN A 144 -10.68 9.60 13.92
N ASN A 145 -10.02 10.39 14.76
CA ASN A 145 -9.22 9.98 15.93
C ASN A 145 -7.92 9.22 15.61
N PHE A 146 -7.43 9.27 14.37
CA PHE A 146 -6.09 8.81 14.07
C PHE A 146 -5.05 9.85 14.45
N LYS A 147 -3.83 9.40 14.73
CA LYS A 147 -2.68 10.25 15.07
C LYS A 147 -1.53 9.95 14.14
N ILE A 148 -0.80 10.97 13.71
CA ILE A 148 0.47 10.78 13.04
C ILE A 148 1.45 10.27 14.10
N ILE A 149 2.01 9.08 13.88
CA ILE A 149 2.98 8.45 14.79
C ILE A 149 4.40 8.50 14.27
N ASN A 150 4.56 8.66 12.96
CA ASN A 150 5.86 8.89 12.32
C ASN A 150 5.68 9.50 10.93
N GLU A 151 6.69 10.20 10.44
CA GLU A 151 6.72 10.74 9.08
C GLU A 151 8.14 10.84 8.54
N THR A 152 8.24 10.77 7.21
CA THR A 152 9.45 11.04 6.42
C THR A 152 9.21 12.21 5.46
N LYS A 153 10.17 12.47 4.56
CA LYS A 153 9.94 13.45 3.48
C LYS A 153 8.88 13.01 2.48
N GLN A 154 8.63 11.71 2.37
CA GLN A 154 7.76 11.12 1.34
C GLN A 154 6.55 10.39 1.90
N GLN A 155 6.55 10.00 3.18
CA GLN A 155 5.53 9.12 3.74
C GLN A 155 5.04 9.62 5.10
N VAL A 156 3.78 9.30 5.41
CA VAL A 156 3.15 9.58 6.71
C VAL A 156 2.54 8.29 7.25
N LEU A 157 2.90 7.93 8.49
CA LEU A 157 2.36 6.77 9.20
C LEU A 157 1.39 7.23 10.28
N LEU A 158 0.17 6.70 10.21
CA LEU A 158 -0.91 7.01 11.16
C LEU A 158 -1.36 5.73 11.90
N SER A 159 -1.90 5.93 13.11
CA SER A 159 -2.57 4.90 13.93
C SER A 159 -3.69 5.56 14.73
N TYR A 160 -4.65 4.77 15.19
CA TYR A 160 -5.61 5.25 16.21
C TYR A 160 -4.90 5.68 17.49
#